data_a57e2238c183ea3628c6518be86ea850
#
_entry.id   a57e2238c183ea3628c6518be86ea850
#
_cell.length_a   1.000
_cell.length_b   1.000
_cell.length_c   1.000
_cell.angle_alpha   90.00
_cell.angle_beta   90.00
_cell.angle_gamma   90.00
#
_symmetry.space_group_name_H-M   'P 1'
#
loop_
_entity.id
_entity.type
_entity.pdbx_description
1 polymer ?
#
loop_
_entity_poly.entity_id
_entity_poly.type
_entity_poly.pdbx_seq_one_letter_code
_entity_poly.pdbx_strand_id
1 'polypeptide(L)'
;EKMLLRKWIQLRSEYSGNSEQQLQVQELLDEIPFQKPTVYANEDEEVYKLTLAMCYQFKHLVEHNRLSELFYRNNRTPDETDWQLLLYTVADTYKIAGNLDLAITREDNPGVGEIDFHITKGSKANTVIEIKRSTNENLIHGYRTRLPAYMKAERAKTGIFMIIMEKDNIEEIKQKITEIQKDMLDNDEY
;
A
#
# COMPACT_ATOMS: atom_id res chain seq x y z
N GLU A 1 3.12 -19.13 -10.50
CA GLU A 1 4.15 -18.14 -10.86
C GLU A 1 5.21 -17.99 -9.77
N LYS A 2 4.85 -17.89 -8.50
CA LYS A 2 5.82 -18.04 -7.38
C LYS A 2 6.60 -19.36 -7.50
N MET A 3 5.94 -20.39 -8.01
CA MET A 3 6.53 -21.68 -8.29
C MET A 3 7.52 -21.63 -9.47
N LEU A 4 7.29 -20.79 -10.49
CA LEU A 4 8.21 -20.60 -11.62
C LEU A 4 9.48 -19.87 -11.20
N LEU A 5 9.37 -18.81 -10.41
CA LEU A 5 10.53 -18.09 -9.88
C LEU A 5 11.35 -18.97 -8.92
N ARG A 6 10.69 -19.70 -7.99
CA ARG A 6 11.35 -20.66 -7.10
C ARG A 6 12.01 -21.79 -7.88
N LYS A 7 11.32 -22.34 -8.88
CA LYS A 7 11.87 -23.38 -9.75
C LYS A 7 13.03 -22.88 -10.59
N TRP A 8 12.98 -21.62 -11.07
CA TRP A 8 14.09 -21.00 -11.81
C TRP A 8 15.31 -20.76 -10.93
N ILE A 9 15.13 -20.29 -9.70
CA ILE A 9 16.18 -20.11 -8.69
C ILE A 9 16.77 -21.46 -8.30
N GLN A 10 15.93 -22.47 -8.05
CA GLN A 10 16.35 -23.83 -7.75
C GLN A 10 17.16 -24.46 -8.89
N LEU A 11 16.70 -24.37 -10.14
CA LEU A 11 17.41 -24.85 -11.30
C LEU A 11 18.78 -24.15 -11.47
N ARG A 12 18.86 -22.85 -11.19
CA ARG A 12 20.10 -22.10 -11.27
C ARG A 12 21.07 -22.48 -10.15
N SER A 13 20.58 -22.78 -8.94
CA SER A 13 21.40 -23.26 -7.81
C SER A 13 21.86 -24.70 -7.99
N GLU A 14 21.04 -25.57 -8.56
CA GLU A 14 21.39 -26.93 -8.94
C GLU A 14 22.52 -26.93 -9.99
N TYR A 15 22.52 -25.95 -10.92
CA TYR A 15 23.57 -25.79 -11.92
C TYR A 15 24.89 -25.22 -11.36
N SER A 16 24.83 -24.49 -10.26
CA SER A 16 26.00 -23.85 -9.64
C SER A 16 26.74 -24.73 -8.62
N GLY A 17 26.13 -25.82 -8.18
CA GLY A 17 26.76 -26.82 -7.32
C GLY A 17 27.17 -26.35 -5.91
N ASN A 18 26.70 -25.20 -5.45
CA ASN A 18 27.12 -24.59 -4.20
C ASN A 18 25.95 -24.49 -3.19
N SER A 19 26.02 -25.35 -2.15
CA SER A 19 25.01 -25.41 -1.08
C SER A 19 24.87 -24.12 -0.28
N GLU A 20 25.92 -23.32 -0.20
CA GLU A 20 25.96 -22.05 0.53
C GLU A 20 25.15 -20.95 -0.23
N GLN A 21 25.22 -20.98 -1.55
CA GLN A 21 24.38 -20.09 -2.39
C GLN A 21 22.89 -20.48 -2.36
N GLN A 22 22.60 -21.77 -2.20
CA GLN A 22 21.22 -22.24 -2.02
C GLN A 22 20.62 -21.73 -0.71
N LEU A 23 21.40 -21.73 0.36
CA LEU A 23 20.99 -21.22 1.67
C LEU A 23 20.74 -19.70 1.60
N GLN A 24 21.67 -18.94 1.01
CA GLN A 24 21.54 -17.49 0.84
C GLN A 24 20.33 -17.09 -0.02
N VAL A 25 20.05 -17.86 -1.08
CA VAL A 25 18.87 -17.65 -1.92
C VAL A 25 17.59 -17.98 -1.16
N GLN A 26 17.59 -19.00 -0.32
CA GLN A 26 16.44 -19.34 0.52
C GLN A 26 16.20 -18.26 1.59
N GLU A 27 17.25 -17.78 2.26
CA GLU A 27 17.17 -16.67 3.20
C GLU A 27 16.64 -15.40 2.52
N LEU A 28 17.12 -15.04 1.33
CA LEU A 28 16.58 -13.92 0.53
C LEU A 28 15.11 -14.11 0.14
N LEU A 29 14.67 -15.33 -0.12
CA LEU A 29 13.27 -15.64 -0.44
C LEU A 29 12.38 -15.58 0.81
N ASP A 30 12.92 -15.89 1.97
CA ASP A 30 12.22 -15.80 3.26
C ASP A 30 12.13 -14.35 3.75
N GLU A 31 13.09 -13.50 3.36
CA GLU A 31 13.07 -12.05 3.60
C GLU A 31 12.14 -11.27 2.65
N ILE A 32 11.70 -11.86 1.53
CA ILE A 32 10.72 -11.21 0.66
C ILE A 32 9.37 -11.17 1.40
N PRO A 33 8.80 -9.99 1.68
CA PRO A 33 7.59 -9.83 2.49
C PRO A 33 6.30 -10.29 1.79
N PHE A 34 6.38 -11.33 0.96
CA PHE A 34 5.25 -12.01 0.34
C PHE A 34 4.67 -13.13 1.22
N GLN A 35 4.96 -13.10 2.51
CA GLN A 35 4.33 -14.03 3.43
C GLN A 35 2.87 -13.61 3.62
N LYS A 36 1.94 -14.40 3.06
CA LYS A 36 0.55 -14.30 3.50
C LYS A 36 0.54 -14.49 5.00
N PRO A 37 -0.02 -13.55 5.77
CA PRO A 37 -0.39 -13.86 7.14
C PRO A 37 -1.26 -15.12 7.08
N THR A 38 -0.92 -16.13 7.85
CA THR A 38 -1.52 -17.46 7.69
C THR A 38 -2.89 -17.60 8.36
N VAL A 39 -3.28 -16.62 9.19
CA VAL A 39 -4.57 -16.64 9.88
C VAL A 39 -5.13 -15.23 9.97
N TYR A 40 -6.34 -15.05 9.47
CA TYR A 40 -7.14 -13.84 9.61
C TYR A 40 -8.39 -14.17 10.45
N ALA A 41 -8.85 -13.24 11.28
CA ALA A 41 -10.06 -13.41 12.06
C ALA A 41 -11.32 -13.39 11.16
N ASN A 42 -11.28 -12.61 10.08
CA ASN A 42 -12.34 -12.48 9.09
C ASN A 42 -11.81 -11.86 7.78
N GLU A 43 -12.67 -11.79 6.75
CA GLU A 43 -12.30 -11.24 5.43
C GLU A 43 -11.94 -9.75 5.48
N ASP A 44 -12.57 -8.95 6.30
CA ASP A 44 -12.24 -7.52 6.45
C ASP A 44 -10.81 -7.34 6.97
N GLU A 45 -10.42 -8.13 7.97
CA GLU A 45 -9.05 -8.11 8.49
C GLU A 45 -8.06 -8.61 7.45
N GLU A 46 -8.41 -9.62 6.67
CA GLU A 46 -7.57 -10.12 5.58
C GLU A 46 -7.33 -9.03 4.53
N VAL A 47 -8.38 -8.38 4.03
CA VAL A 47 -8.27 -7.31 3.04
C VAL A 47 -7.42 -6.17 3.59
N TYR A 48 -7.67 -5.73 4.81
CA TYR A 48 -6.91 -4.66 5.44
C TYR A 48 -5.42 -5.01 5.58
N LYS A 49 -5.09 -6.18 6.12
CA LYS A 49 -3.68 -6.59 6.31
C LYS A 49 -2.94 -6.78 4.99
N LEU A 50 -3.61 -7.34 3.97
CA LEU A 50 -3.02 -7.48 2.64
C LEU A 50 -2.80 -6.12 1.98
N THR A 51 -3.77 -5.21 2.10
CA THR A 51 -3.63 -3.83 1.61
C THR A 51 -2.49 -3.10 2.30
N LEU A 52 -2.40 -3.23 3.62
CA LEU A 52 -1.31 -2.64 4.40
C LEU A 52 0.06 -3.22 3.98
N ALA A 53 0.15 -4.52 3.70
CA ALA A 53 1.37 -5.15 3.21
C ALA A 53 1.78 -4.61 1.83
N MET A 54 0.83 -4.34 0.93
CA MET A 54 1.09 -3.66 -0.35
C MET A 54 1.66 -2.25 -0.14
N CYS A 55 1.08 -1.49 0.80
CA CYS A 55 1.56 -0.17 1.17
C CYS A 55 2.98 -0.21 1.76
N TYR A 56 3.29 -1.18 2.61
CA TYR A 56 4.65 -1.36 3.15
C TYR A 56 5.65 -1.78 2.07
N GLN A 57 5.26 -2.63 1.14
CA GLN A 57 6.10 -2.98 0.00
C GLN A 57 6.40 -1.75 -0.87
N PHE A 58 5.38 -0.94 -1.17
CA PHE A 58 5.56 0.32 -1.87
C PHE A 58 6.52 1.25 -1.13
N LYS A 59 6.29 1.46 0.17
CA LYS A 59 7.17 2.27 1.04
C LYS A 59 8.62 1.77 0.96
N HIS A 60 8.83 0.47 1.11
CA HIS A 60 10.17 -0.13 1.04
C HIS A 60 10.86 0.15 -0.31
N LEU A 61 10.14 -0.03 -1.42
CA LEU A 61 10.69 0.22 -2.76
C LEU A 61 11.04 1.69 -2.98
N VAL A 62 10.22 2.61 -2.45
CA VAL A 62 10.46 4.06 -2.55
C VAL A 62 11.65 4.49 -1.70
N GLU A 63 11.70 4.07 -0.44
CA GLU A 63 12.69 4.54 0.54
C GLU A 63 14.05 3.83 0.42
N HIS A 64 14.06 2.53 0.12
CA HIS A 64 15.28 1.73 0.14
C HIS A 64 15.78 1.32 -1.24
N ASN A 65 14.86 1.16 -2.22
CA ASN A 65 15.21 0.67 -3.55
C ASN A 65 15.17 1.78 -4.63
N ARG A 66 15.10 3.03 -4.21
CA ARG A 66 15.21 4.21 -5.08
C ARG A 66 14.14 4.27 -6.18
N LEU A 67 12.98 3.63 -5.96
CA LEU A 67 11.90 3.59 -6.95
C LEU A 67 11.40 5.00 -7.32
N SER A 68 11.45 5.95 -6.39
CA SER A 68 11.12 7.36 -6.61
C SER A 68 11.97 8.05 -7.66
N GLU A 69 13.21 7.58 -7.91
CA GLU A 69 14.08 8.17 -8.93
C GLU A 69 13.53 8.10 -10.34
N LEU A 70 12.59 7.21 -10.60
CA LEU A 70 11.88 7.17 -11.88
C LEU A 70 11.24 8.51 -12.25
N PHE A 71 10.76 9.26 -11.27
CA PHE A 71 10.09 10.54 -11.48
C PHE A 71 11.05 11.71 -11.64
N TYR A 72 12.20 11.68 -10.96
CA TYR A 72 13.13 12.82 -10.92
C TYR A 72 14.12 12.84 -12.07
N ARG A 73 14.07 11.87 -12.99
CA ARG A 73 14.95 11.76 -14.16
C ARG A 73 14.67 12.91 -15.08
N ASN A 74 14.41 13.84 -15.27
CA ASN A 74 14.18 14.94 -16.23
C ASN A 74 13.76 16.25 -15.53
N ASN A 75 14.19 16.45 -14.28
CA ASN A 75 13.82 17.62 -13.47
C ASN A 75 12.28 17.81 -13.33
N ARG A 76 11.51 16.73 -13.50
CA ARG A 76 10.07 16.74 -13.26
C ARG A 76 9.79 16.47 -11.79
N THR A 77 8.93 17.27 -11.20
CA THR A 77 8.37 16.96 -9.89
C THR A 77 7.14 16.06 -10.09
N PRO A 78 7.05 14.88 -9.44
CA PRO A 78 5.89 14.02 -9.57
C PRO A 78 4.66 14.70 -8.96
N ASP A 79 3.50 14.49 -9.58
CA ASP A 79 2.23 14.87 -9.02
C ASP A 79 1.58 13.69 -8.24
N GLU A 80 0.39 13.88 -7.72
CA GLU A 80 -0.32 12.87 -6.92
C GLU A 80 -0.68 11.65 -7.78
N THR A 81 -1.04 11.86 -9.05
CA THR A 81 -1.36 10.80 -10.00
C THR A 81 -0.16 9.91 -10.32
N ASP A 82 1.04 10.47 -10.40
CA ASP A 82 2.27 9.68 -10.59
C ASP A 82 2.45 8.67 -9.44
N TRP A 83 2.26 9.12 -8.20
CA TRP A 83 2.38 8.28 -7.02
C TRP A 83 1.28 7.21 -6.96
N GLN A 84 0.05 7.56 -7.36
CA GLN A 84 -1.05 6.61 -7.47
C GLN A 84 -0.74 5.52 -8.51
N LEU A 85 -0.25 5.88 -9.69
CA LEU A 85 0.15 4.92 -10.73
C LEU A 85 1.24 3.98 -10.25
N LEU A 86 2.22 4.51 -9.52
CA LEU A 86 3.32 3.70 -9.00
C LEU A 86 2.83 2.74 -7.91
N LEU A 87 1.99 3.22 -6.98
CA LEU A 87 1.37 2.35 -5.97
C LEU A 87 0.52 1.25 -6.62
N TYR A 88 -0.29 1.61 -7.64
CA TYR A 88 -1.09 0.63 -8.37
C TYR A 88 -0.22 -0.48 -8.96
N THR A 89 0.88 -0.09 -9.62
CA THR A 89 1.81 -1.06 -10.22
C THR A 89 2.39 -2.01 -9.18
N VAL A 90 2.80 -1.49 -8.04
CA VAL A 90 3.34 -2.30 -6.92
C VAL A 90 2.25 -3.20 -6.33
N ALA A 91 1.06 -2.66 -6.08
CA ALA A 91 -0.05 -3.40 -5.48
C ALA A 91 -0.56 -4.53 -6.40
N ASP A 92 -0.73 -4.25 -7.69
CA ASP A 92 -1.18 -5.25 -8.66
C ASP A 92 -0.12 -6.36 -8.85
N THR A 93 1.16 -5.98 -8.92
CA THR A 93 2.27 -6.95 -8.97
C THR A 93 2.29 -7.81 -7.70
N TYR A 94 2.11 -7.20 -6.53
CA TYR A 94 2.04 -7.90 -5.25
C TYR A 94 0.87 -8.89 -5.22
N LYS A 95 -0.31 -8.45 -5.66
CA LYS A 95 -1.51 -9.28 -5.77
C LYS A 95 -1.28 -10.49 -6.65
N ILE A 96 -0.73 -10.28 -7.86
CA ILE A 96 -0.45 -11.35 -8.83
C ILE A 96 0.58 -12.32 -8.26
N ALA A 97 1.71 -11.83 -7.77
CA ALA A 97 2.79 -12.66 -7.19
C ALA A 97 2.32 -13.47 -5.98
N GLY A 98 1.45 -12.90 -5.16
CA GLY A 98 0.85 -13.55 -4.00
C GLY A 98 -0.31 -14.48 -4.32
N ASN A 99 -0.79 -14.51 -5.58
CA ASN A 99 -2.04 -15.17 -5.97
C ASN A 99 -3.19 -14.80 -5.04
N LEU A 100 -3.36 -13.49 -4.81
CA LEU A 100 -4.35 -12.95 -3.88
C LEU A 100 -5.70 -12.78 -4.59
N ASP A 101 -6.76 -13.25 -3.95
CA ASP A 101 -8.14 -13.06 -4.43
C ASP A 101 -8.65 -11.68 -3.98
N LEU A 102 -8.13 -10.64 -4.63
CA LEU A 102 -8.48 -9.25 -4.40
C LEU A 102 -8.76 -8.54 -5.71
N ALA A 103 -9.74 -7.63 -5.72
CA ALA A 103 -9.87 -6.63 -6.76
C ALA A 103 -9.27 -5.31 -6.28
N ILE A 104 -8.55 -4.63 -7.17
CA ILE A 104 -7.98 -3.31 -6.92
C ILE A 104 -8.56 -2.37 -7.96
N THR A 105 -9.39 -1.43 -7.52
CA THR A 105 -9.96 -0.36 -8.36
C THR A 105 -9.28 0.95 -8.02
N ARG A 106 -8.94 1.74 -9.04
CA ARG A 106 -8.37 3.06 -8.91
C ARG A 106 -9.36 4.10 -9.44
N GLU A 107 -9.39 5.27 -8.81
CA GLU A 107 -10.26 6.39 -9.22
C GLU A 107 -11.75 6.00 -9.26
N ASP A 108 -12.19 5.22 -8.29
CA ASP A 108 -13.60 4.87 -8.12
C ASP A 108 -14.39 6.06 -7.59
N ASN A 109 -15.57 6.31 -8.16
CA ASN A 109 -16.39 7.45 -7.77
C ASN A 109 -17.76 7.01 -7.22
N PRO A 110 -17.87 6.82 -5.89
CA PRO A 110 -19.13 6.44 -5.25
C PRO A 110 -20.13 7.61 -5.11
N GLY A 111 -19.91 8.72 -5.79
CA GLY A 111 -20.78 9.90 -5.74
C GLY A 111 -20.39 10.97 -4.72
N VAL A 112 -19.31 10.74 -3.95
CA VAL A 112 -18.77 11.70 -2.97
C VAL A 112 -17.39 12.22 -3.36
N GLY A 113 -16.95 11.92 -4.58
CA GLY A 113 -15.64 12.22 -5.14
C GLY A 113 -14.91 10.93 -5.54
N GLU A 114 -13.74 11.08 -6.13
CA GLU A 114 -12.91 9.96 -6.57
C GLU A 114 -12.07 9.44 -5.40
N ILE A 115 -12.17 8.15 -5.16
CA ILE A 115 -11.32 7.40 -4.21
C ILE A 115 -10.04 7.01 -4.93
N ASP A 116 -8.89 7.26 -4.33
CA ASP A 116 -7.62 6.90 -4.98
C ASP A 116 -7.52 5.39 -5.21
N PHE A 117 -7.87 4.58 -4.19
CA PHE A 117 -7.95 3.12 -4.32
C PHE A 117 -9.06 2.52 -3.48
N HIS A 118 -9.73 1.56 -4.08
CA HIS A 118 -10.70 0.68 -3.42
C HIS A 118 -10.26 -0.78 -3.62
N ILE A 119 -9.93 -1.46 -2.53
CA ILE A 119 -9.49 -2.85 -2.54
C ILE A 119 -10.58 -3.72 -1.93
N THR A 120 -11.02 -4.73 -2.66
CA THR A 120 -12.14 -5.58 -2.26
C THR A 120 -11.80 -7.06 -2.33
N LYS A 121 -12.46 -7.84 -1.46
CA LYS A 121 -12.55 -9.30 -1.55
C LYS A 121 -14.02 -9.71 -1.51
N GLY A 122 -14.48 -10.30 -2.61
CA GLY A 122 -15.91 -10.57 -2.76
C GLY A 122 -16.76 -9.29 -2.74
N SER A 123 -17.96 -9.37 -2.15
CA SER A 123 -18.94 -8.27 -2.14
C SER A 123 -19.02 -7.48 -0.83
N LYS A 124 -18.28 -7.88 0.19
CA LYS A 124 -18.47 -7.34 1.55
C LYS A 124 -17.21 -6.79 2.21
N ALA A 125 -16.08 -7.44 1.98
CA ALA A 125 -14.82 -7.04 2.61
C ALA A 125 -14.08 -6.04 1.72
N ASN A 126 -13.79 -4.86 2.27
CA ASN A 126 -13.12 -3.82 1.52
C ASN A 126 -12.29 -2.88 2.41
N THR A 127 -11.32 -2.22 1.79
CA THR A 127 -10.48 -1.17 2.38
C THR A 127 -10.28 -0.08 1.34
N VAL A 128 -10.35 1.17 1.76
CA VAL A 128 -10.07 2.33 0.91
C VAL A 128 -8.70 2.92 1.24
N ILE A 129 -8.03 3.49 0.23
CA ILE A 129 -6.78 4.25 0.42
C ILE A 129 -6.97 5.64 -0.17
N GLU A 130 -6.58 6.64 0.59
CA GLU A 130 -6.41 8.03 0.13
C GLU A 130 -4.92 8.37 0.20
N ILE A 131 -4.37 8.91 -0.89
CA ILE A 131 -2.97 9.32 -0.99
C ILE A 131 -2.90 10.84 -1.02
N LYS A 132 -1.98 11.39 -0.25
CA LYS A 132 -1.69 12.83 -0.30
C LYS A 132 -0.18 13.08 -0.25
N ARG A 133 0.27 14.08 -0.97
CA ARG A 133 1.63 14.59 -0.84
C ARG A 133 1.73 15.45 0.41
N SER A 134 2.86 15.42 1.10
CA SER A 134 3.09 16.26 2.30
C SER A 134 3.02 17.76 2.01
N THR A 135 3.12 18.13 0.73
CA THR A 135 3.03 19.52 0.25
C THR A 135 1.62 19.90 -0.19
N ASN A 136 0.66 18.97 -0.17
CA ASN A 136 -0.72 19.24 -0.60
C ASN A 136 -1.45 20.07 0.46
N GLU A 137 -2.01 21.22 0.06
CA GLU A 137 -2.76 22.14 0.94
C GLU A 137 -4.00 21.45 1.55
N ASN A 138 -4.58 20.47 0.86
CA ASN A 138 -5.73 19.72 1.29
C ASN A 138 -5.38 18.43 2.07
N LEU A 139 -4.12 18.25 2.52
CA LEU A 139 -3.69 17.04 3.23
C LEU A 139 -4.57 16.74 4.43
N ILE A 140 -4.77 17.73 5.29
CA ILE A 140 -5.59 17.59 6.51
C ILE A 140 -7.08 17.36 6.18
N HIS A 141 -7.60 18.05 5.17
CA HIS A 141 -8.96 17.83 4.69
C HIS A 141 -9.13 16.40 4.14
N GLY A 142 -8.15 15.90 3.42
CA GLY A 142 -8.12 14.52 2.94
C GLY A 142 -8.26 13.51 4.07
N TYR A 143 -7.49 13.70 5.15
CA TYR A 143 -7.53 12.82 6.30
C TYR A 143 -8.83 12.92 7.10
N ARG A 144 -9.23 14.14 7.49
CA ARG A 144 -10.35 14.39 8.40
C ARG A 144 -11.71 14.18 7.73
N THR A 145 -11.83 14.49 6.45
CA THR A 145 -13.14 14.59 5.76
C THR A 145 -13.27 13.57 4.64
N ARG A 146 -12.31 13.53 3.70
CA ARG A 146 -12.46 12.71 2.49
C ARG A 146 -12.39 11.23 2.80
N LEU A 147 -11.34 10.77 3.49
CA LEU A 147 -11.20 9.35 3.82
C LEU A 147 -12.40 8.79 4.60
N PRO A 148 -12.91 9.43 5.68
CA PRO A 148 -14.14 8.97 6.33
C PRO A 148 -15.38 8.98 5.42
N ALA A 149 -15.53 9.99 4.55
CA ALA A 149 -16.63 10.04 3.60
C ALA A 149 -16.59 8.86 2.61
N TYR A 150 -15.41 8.50 2.13
CA TYR A 150 -15.20 7.36 1.26
C TYR A 150 -15.46 6.03 1.97
N MET A 151 -14.94 5.87 3.19
CA MET A 151 -15.21 4.69 4.01
C MET A 151 -16.72 4.50 4.21
N LYS A 152 -17.45 5.58 4.47
CA LYS A 152 -18.91 5.54 4.64
C LYS A 152 -19.62 5.18 3.33
N ALA A 153 -19.23 5.77 2.21
CA ALA A 153 -19.85 5.53 0.90
C ALA A 153 -19.69 4.05 0.48
N GLU A 154 -18.50 3.50 0.65
CA GLU A 154 -18.18 2.11 0.31
C GLU A 154 -18.51 1.12 1.43
N ARG A 155 -19.00 1.59 2.58
CA ARG A 155 -19.22 0.77 3.78
C ARG A 155 -17.95 0.04 4.23
N ALA A 156 -16.80 0.67 3.99
CA ALA A 156 -15.50 0.13 4.39
C ALA A 156 -15.30 0.29 5.89
N LYS A 157 -14.87 -0.79 6.53
CA LYS A 157 -14.54 -0.78 7.97
C LYS A 157 -13.16 -0.21 8.24
N THR A 158 -12.31 -0.21 7.22
CA THR A 158 -10.92 0.24 7.33
C THR A 158 -10.57 1.17 6.18
N GLY A 159 -9.73 2.16 6.50
CA GLY A 159 -9.16 3.09 5.53
C GLY A 159 -7.69 3.32 5.83
N ILE A 160 -6.91 3.56 4.80
CA ILE A 160 -5.48 3.87 4.89
C ILE A 160 -5.26 5.27 4.32
N PHE A 161 -4.71 6.16 5.13
CA PHE A 161 -4.25 7.46 4.66
C PHE A 161 -2.74 7.41 4.43
N MET A 162 -2.33 7.48 3.17
CA MET A 162 -0.92 7.42 2.79
C MET A 162 -0.39 8.82 2.50
N ILE A 163 0.71 9.19 3.15
CA ILE A 163 1.36 10.48 2.94
C ILE A 163 2.70 10.27 2.25
N ILE A 164 2.86 10.87 1.08
CA ILE A 164 4.12 10.90 0.36
C ILE A 164 4.94 12.09 0.89
N MET A 165 6.02 11.78 1.59
CA MET A 165 6.88 12.78 2.19
C MET A 165 7.84 13.37 1.14
N GLU A 166 7.64 14.63 0.78
CA GLU A 166 8.47 15.36 -0.17
C GLU A 166 9.36 16.42 0.52
N LYS A 167 9.06 16.71 1.78
CA LYS A 167 9.80 17.64 2.62
C LYS A 167 10.04 17.02 3.98
N ASP A 168 11.05 17.49 4.66
CA ASP A 168 11.37 17.08 6.04
C ASP A 168 10.46 17.81 7.05
N ASN A 169 9.15 17.51 6.98
CA ASN A 169 8.13 18.05 7.87
C ASN A 169 7.28 16.95 8.54
N ILE A 170 7.84 15.75 8.67
CA ILE A 170 7.13 14.57 9.17
C ILE A 170 6.58 14.78 10.58
N GLU A 171 7.35 15.42 11.47
CA GLU A 171 6.92 15.62 12.87
C GLU A 171 5.76 16.62 12.95
N GLU A 172 5.77 17.68 12.15
CA GLU A 172 4.65 18.63 12.06
C GLU A 172 3.37 17.93 11.59
N ILE A 173 3.48 17.08 10.57
CA ILE A 173 2.32 16.34 10.04
C ILE A 173 1.81 15.34 11.07
N LYS A 174 2.69 14.58 11.72
CA LYS A 174 2.32 13.63 12.78
C LYS A 174 1.58 14.34 13.92
N GLN A 175 2.08 15.48 14.36
CA GLN A 175 1.44 16.26 15.42
C GLN A 175 0.03 16.67 15.01
N LYS A 176 -0.15 17.25 13.82
CA LYS A 176 -1.46 17.65 13.30
C LYS A 176 -2.45 16.47 13.23
N ILE A 177 -2.01 15.32 12.73
CA ILE A 177 -2.85 14.13 12.64
C ILE A 177 -3.23 13.63 14.04
N THR A 178 -2.29 13.62 14.98
CA THR A 178 -2.55 13.19 16.36
C THR A 178 -3.58 14.10 17.05
N GLU A 179 -3.49 15.42 16.84
CA GLU A 179 -4.45 16.40 17.36
C GLU A 179 -5.85 16.14 16.79
N ILE A 180 -5.96 15.89 15.48
CA ILE A 180 -7.23 15.57 14.84
C ILE A 180 -7.82 14.26 15.37
N GLN A 181 -7.01 13.21 15.52
CA GLN A 181 -7.45 11.94 16.08
C GLN A 181 -8.03 12.10 17.49
N LYS A 182 -7.38 12.92 18.29
CA LYS A 182 -7.88 13.25 19.63
C LYS A 182 -9.22 13.98 19.57
N ASP A 183 -9.33 15.00 18.73
CA ASP A 183 -10.57 15.74 18.52
C ASP A 183 -11.73 14.84 18.05
N MET A 184 -11.45 13.90 17.14
CA MET A 184 -12.46 12.96 16.62
C MET A 184 -12.92 11.99 17.71
N LEU A 185 -12.01 11.52 18.58
CA LEU A 185 -12.34 10.65 19.72
C LEU A 185 -13.19 11.39 20.77
N ASP A 186 -12.86 12.66 21.05
CA ASP A 186 -13.54 13.46 22.06
C ASP A 186 -14.97 13.85 21.62
N ASN A 187 -15.23 13.84 20.30
CA ASN A 187 -16.54 14.23 19.72
C ASN A 187 -17.40 13.03 19.27
N ASP A 188 -17.05 11.79 19.60
CA ASP A 188 -17.75 10.56 19.14
C ASP A 188 -17.95 10.51 17.59
N GLU A 189 -17.07 11.11 16.81
CA GLU A 189 -17.13 11.16 15.34
C GLU A 189 -16.50 9.91 14.67
N TYR A 190 -16.85 8.71 15.20
CA TYR A 190 -16.44 7.44 14.59
C TYR A 190 -17.62 6.61 14.10
#